data_2851246bdbcb4922dcf53ec80fc6fa84
#
_entry.id   2851246bdbcb4922dcf53ec80fc6fa84
#
_cell.length_a   1.000
_cell.length_b   1.000
_cell.length_c   1.000
_cell.angle_alpha   90.00
_cell.angle_beta   90.00
_cell.angle_gamma   90.00
#
_symmetry.space_group_name_H-M   'P 1'
#
loop_
_entity.id
_entity.type
_entity.pdbx_description
1 polymer ?
#
loop_
_entity_poly.entity_id
_entity_poly.type
_entity_poly.pdbx_seq_one_letter_code
_entity_poly.pdbx_strand_id
1 'polypeptide(L)'
;AQGLEVILNAAKKLEDHKNIKFILLGNGPEKEKLLKLKDDLQLTNLRFFDAVPKSQMQKIITDTNASIIPLKRLDLFKGAIPSKIFENLALKKPIILGVEGEAEELFIKQGKCGVSFTPEDSEDLAKQILKLYNDRNLVAELGENGLKYVSENFNRDKIAKEFYSQISNL
;
A
#
# COMPACT_ATOMS: atom_id res chain seq x y z
N ALA A 1 -11.73 5.05 7.81
CA ALA A 1 -11.53 3.63 7.46
C ALA A 1 -10.06 3.25 7.29
N GLN A 2 -9.24 4.15 6.74
CA GLN A 2 -7.84 3.81 6.42
C GLN A 2 -6.88 3.88 7.61
N GLY A 3 -7.20 4.60 8.70
CA GLY A 3 -6.32 4.68 9.87
C GLY A 3 -4.95 5.28 9.56
N LEU A 4 -4.90 6.37 8.78
CA LEU A 4 -3.66 6.96 8.27
C LEU A 4 -2.73 7.51 9.36
N GLU A 5 -3.22 7.67 10.59
CA GLU A 5 -2.43 8.08 11.76
C GLU A 5 -1.25 7.14 12.01
N VAL A 6 -1.40 5.85 11.68
CA VAL A 6 -0.32 4.87 11.82
C VAL A 6 0.91 5.26 10.99
N ILE A 7 0.70 5.87 9.80
CA ILE A 7 1.80 6.32 8.93
C ILE A 7 2.54 7.50 9.57
N LEU A 8 1.82 8.47 10.15
CA LEU A 8 2.43 9.62 10.80
C LEU A 8 3.25 9.19 12.03
N ASN A 9 2.71 8.27 12.82
CA ASN A 9 3.40 7.74 13.99
C ASN A 9 4.65 6.92 13.58
N ALA A 10 4.59 6.13 12.51
CA ALA A 10 5.75 5.44 11.96
C ALA A 10 6.79 6.43 11.39
N ALA A 11 6.35 7.51 10.72
CA ALA A 11 7.23 8.56 10.24
C ALA A 11 8.00 9.25 11.37
N LYS A 12 7.35 9.46 12.53
CA LYS A 12 8.02 9.99 13.73
C LYS A 12 9.14 9.08 14.22
N LYS A 13 8.89 7.77 14.27
CA LYS A 13 9.89 6.77 14.69
C LYS A 13 11.09 6.67 13.73
N LEU A 14 10.89 7.08 12.49
CA LEU A 14 11.90 7.00 11.42
C LEU A 14 12.51 8.37 11.07
N GLU A 15 12.34 9.40 11.89
CA GLU A 15 12.82 10.75 11.58
C GLU A 15 14.36 10.87 11.50
N ASP A 16 15.10 10.00 12.18
CA ASP A 16 16.55 9.94 12.12
C ASP A 16 17.06 9.34 10.81
N HIS A 17 16.23 8.61 10.09
CA HIS A 17 16.55 8.06 8.76
C HIS A 17 16.28 9.12 7.68
N LYS A 18 17.22 10.04 7.46
CA LYS A 18 17.05 11.22 6.59
C LYS A 18 16.66 10.91 5.14
N ASN A 19 16.93 9.70 4.66
CA ASN A 19 16.60 9.25 3.30
C ASN A 19 15.19 8.59 3.19
N ILE A 20 14.49 8.37 4.32
CA ILE A 20 13.12 7.87 4.30
C ILE A 20 12.17 9.07 4.25
N LYS A 21 11.35 9.12 3.20
CA LYS A 21 10.35 10.17 2.99
C LYS A 21 8.97 9.57 2.79
N PHE A 22 7.99 10.19 3.40
CA PHE A 22 6.59 9.81 3.30
C PHE A 22 5.81 10.83 2.47
N ILE A 23 4.94 10.33 1.61
CA ILE A 23 4.03 11.14 0.79
C ILE A 23 2.62 10.66 1.05
N LEU A 24 1.75 11.55 1.47
CA LEU A 24 0.31 11.36 1.54
C LEU A 24 -0.34 12.24 0.49
N LEU A 25 -1.09 11.61 -0.43
CA LEU A 25 -1.67 12.28 -1.57
C LEU A 25 -3.19 12.06 -1.58
N GLY A 26 -3.92 13.14 -1.62
CA GLY A 26 -5.38 13.11 -1.69
C GLY A 26 -6.07 14.15 -0.83
N ASN A 27 -7.39 14.22 -0.99
CA ASN A 27 -8.28 15.05 -0.20
C ASN A 27 -9.34 14.15 0.43
N GLY A 28 -9.35 14.08 1.74
CA GLY A 28 -10.31 13.29 2.50
C GLY A 28 -10.78 14.04 3.74
N PRO A 29 -11.88 13.62 4.36
CA PRO A 29 -12.45 14.31 5.52
C PRO A 29 -11.49 14.36 6.73
N GLU A 30 -10.52 13.45 6.80
CA GLU A 30 -9.53 13.39 7.88
C GLU A 30 -8.28 14.26 7.63
N LYS A 31 -8.19 14.96 6.47
CA LYS A 31 -6.97 15.69 6.07
C LYS A 31 -6.56 16.74 7.09
N GLU A 32 -7.48 17.55 7.59
CA GLU A 32 -7.20 18.58 8.61
C GLU A 32 -6.67 17.97 9.91
N LYS A 33 -7.29 16.90 10.38
CA LYS A 33 -6.86 16.16 11.55
C LYS A 33 -5.44 15.60 11.39
N LEU A 34 -5.13 15.05 10.22
CA LEU A 34 -3.81 14.51 9.92
C LEU A 34 -2.75 15.61 9.77
N LEU A 35 -3.09 16.76 9.21
CA LEU A 35 -2.20 17.93 9.15
C LEU A 35 -1.86 18.42 10.56
N LYS A 36 -2.87 18.55 11.44
CA LYS A 36 -2.64 18.91 12.84
C LYS A 36 -1.73 17.89 13.53
N LEU A 37 -1.98 16.60 13.36
CA LEU A 37 -1.13 15.56 13.95
C LEU A 37 0.32 15.64 13.42
N LYS A 38 0.51 15.93 12.13
CA LYS A 38 1.85 16.16 11.55
C LYS A 38 2.56 17.30 12.26
N ASP A 39 1.87 18.42 12.49
CA ASP A 39 2.44 19.61 13.16
C ASP A 39 2.72 19.33 14.63
N ASP A 40 1.81 18.67 15.35
CA ASP A 40 1.99 18.26 16.75
C ASP A 40 3.21 17.33 16.92
N LEU A 41 3.44 16.42 15.96
CA LEU A 41 4.60 15.52 15.92
C LEU A 41 5.86 16.16 15.35
N GLN A 42 5.78 17.39 14.81
CA GLN A 42 6.88 18.12 14.15
C GLN A 42 7.56 17.32 13.01
N LEU A 43 6.76 16.64 12.18
CA LEU A 43 7.28 15.76 11.12
C LEU A 43 7.88 16.55 9.96
N THR A 44 9.17 16.35 9.69
CA THR A 44 9.90 16.94 8.55
C THR A 44 10.08 15.96 7.39
N ASN A 45 9.92 14.67 7.64
CA ASN A 45 10.08 13.58 6.68
C ASN A 45 8.77 13.15 5.99
N LEU A 46 7.63 13.83 6.27
CA LEU A 46 6.32 13.55 5.70
C LEU A 46 5.73 14.80 5.04
N ARG A 47 5.21 14.63 3.82
CA ARG A 47 4.54 15.69 3.04
C ARG A 47 3.15 15.28 2.61
N PHE A 48 2.22 16.23 2.65
CA PHE A 48 0.88 16.11 2.09
C PHE A 48 0.83 16.80 0.73
N PHE A 49 0.14 16.18 -0.21
CA PHE A 49 -0.17 16.73 -1.52
C PHE A 49 -1.66 16.60 -1.79
N ASP A 50 -2.20 17.53 -2.56
CA ASP A 50 -3.58 17.47 -3.01
C ASP A 50 -3.81 16.32 -3.99
N ALA A 51 -5.07 15.94 -4.17
CA ALA A 51 -5.44 14.96 -5.17
C ALA A 51 -5.02 15.42 -6.57
N VAL A 52 -4.46 14.50 -7.34
CA VAL A 52 -4.08 14.72 -8.74
C VAL A 52 -4.98 13.92 -9.68
N PRO A 53 -5.08 14.32 -10.95
CA PRO A 53 -5.75 13.53 -11.97
C PRO A 53 -5.18 12.11 -12.06
N LYS A 54 -6.01 11.12 -12.36
CA LYS A 54 -5.61 9.71 -12.45
C LYS A 54 -4.44 9.48 -13.42
N SER A 55 -4.36 10.27 -14.48
CA SER A 55 -3.27 10.23 -15.47
C SER A 55 -1.89 10.56 -14.88
N GLN A 56 -1.84 11.34 -13.81
CA GLN A 56 -0.59 11.70 -13.13
C GLN A 56 -0.23 10.72 -12.01
N MET A 57 -1.21 9.96 -11.50
CA MET A 57 -1.00 9.04 -10.40
C MET A 57 0.03 7.96 -10.72
N GLN A 58 0.00 7.41 -11.94
CA GLN A 58 0.95 6.37 -12.35
C GLN A 58 2.39 6.85 -12.24
N LYS A 59 2.67 8.09 -12.69
CA LYS A 59 4.01 8.68 -12.59
C LYS A 59 4.45 8.81 -11.14
N ILE A 60 3.56 9.33 -10.28
CA ILE A 60 3.86 9.49 -8.85
C ILE A 60 4.17 8.14 -8.20
N ILE A 61 3.32 7.12 -8.44
CA ILE A 61 3.57 5.76 -7.93
C ILE A 61 4.91 5.23 -8.44
N THR A 62 5.23 5.44 -9.71
CA THR A 62 6.50 4.97 -10.30
C THR A 62 7.72 5.60 -9.63
N ASP A 63 7.61 6.82 -9.14
CA ASP A 63 8.69 7.52 -8.44
C ASP A 63 8.84 7.10 -6.96
N THR A 64 7.92 6.29 -6.42
CA THR A 64 8.02 5.74 -5.05
C THR A 64 8.77 4.41 -5.01
N ASN A 65 9.23 4.01 -3.82
CA ASN A 65 9.86 2.70 -3.62
C ASN A 65 8.87 1.62 -3.20
N ALA A 66 7.85 1.98 -2.43
CA ALA A 66 6.79 1.09 -1.96
C ALA A 66 5.54 1.91 -1.62
N SER A 67 4.38 1.25 -1.55
CA SER A 67 3.12 1.86 -1.15
C SER A 67 2.59 1.27 0.13
N ILE A 68 2.24 2.15 1.08
CA ILE A 68 1.63 1.75 2.35
C ILE A 68 0.11 1.72 2.16
N ILE A 69 -0.52 0.59 2.49
CA ILE A 69 -1.96 0.39 2.35
C ILE A 69 -2.52 -0.07 3.70
N PRO A 70 -2.85 0.87 4.61
CA PRO A 70 -3.41 0.53 5.90
C PRO A 70 -4.94 0.50 5.85
N LEU A 71 -5.53 -0.31 6.71
CA LEU A 71 -6.92 -0.22 7.15
C LEU A 71 -6.97 -0.27 8.67
N LYS A 72 -8.04 0.27 9.26
CA LYS A 72 -8.32 0.09 10.69
C LYS A 72 -8.57 -1.39 10.99
N ARG A 73 -8.25 -1.81 12.20
CA ARG A 73 -8.46 -3.19 12.65
C ARG A 73 -9.92 -3.44 12.97
N LEU A 74 -10.72 -3.74 11.94
CA LEU A 74 -12.13 -4.06 12.05
C LEU A 74 -12.40 -5.39 11.34
N ASP A 75 -13.21 -6.26 11.95
CA ASP A 75 -13.58 -7.56 11.36
C ASP A 75 -14.18 -7.42 9.96
N LEU A 76 -14.94 -6.34 9.73
CA LEU A 76 -15.50 -6.01 8.41
C LEU A 76 -14.43 -5.90 7.30
N PHE A 77 -13.20 -5.56 7.64
CA PHE A 77 -12.13 -5.38 6.66
C PHE A 77 -11.33 -6.65 6.37
N LYS A 78 -11.58 -7.76 7.06
CA LYS A 78 -10.89 -9.04 6.79
C LYS A 78 -11.15 -9.60 5.39
N GLY A 79 -12.32 -9.29 4.79
CA GLY A 79 -12.64 -9.63 3.40
C GLY A 79 -12.37 -8.48 2.41
N ALA A 80 -11.77 -7.36 2.84
CA ALA A 80 -11.56 -6.22 1.98
C ALA A 80 -10.28 -6.37 1.14
N ILE A 81 -10.40 -6.12 -0.17
CA ILE A 81 -9.26 -6.03 -1.09
C ILE A 81 -9.20 -4.60 -1.63
N PRO A 82 -8.37 -3.72 -1.06
CA PRO A 82 -8.23 -2.34 -1.53
C PRO A 82 -7.74 -2.27 -2.98
N SER A 83 -8.45 -1.55 -3.84
CA SER A 83 -8.10 -1.43 -5.27
C SER A 83 -6.70 -0.87 -5.53
N LYS A 84 -6.16 -0.08 -4.60
CA LYS A 84 -4.79 0.45 -4.65
C LYS A 84 -3.74 -0.66 -4.77
N ILE A 85 -4.00 -1.86 -4.25
CA ILE A 85 -3.10 -3.01 -4.37
C ILE A 85 -2.78 -3.26 -5.84
N PHE A 86 -3.79 -3.41 -6.68
CA PHE A 86 -3.63 -3.72 -8.11
C PHE A 86 -2.88 -2.62 -8.85
N GLU A 87 -3.18 -1.34 -8.58
CA GLU A 87 -2.54 -0.21 -9.22
C GLU A 87 -1.04 -0.15 -8.92
N ASN A 88 -0.66 -0.41 -7.68
CA ASN A 88 0.76 -0.41 -7.27
C ASN A 88 1.51 -1.61 -7.82
N LEU A 89 0.95 -2.80 -7.72
CA LEU A 89 1.59 -4.03 -8.19
C LEU A 89 1.77 -4.05 -9.71
N ALA A 90 0.79 -3.51 -10.46
CA ALA A 90 0.91 -3.34 -11.90
C ALA A 90 2.08 -2.41 -12.33
N LEU A 91 2.54 -1.55 -11.44
CA LEU A 91 3.69 -0.65 -11.62
C LEU A 91 4.96 -1.18 -10.95
N LYS A 92 5.01 -2.46 -10.59
CA LYS A 92 6.14 -3.11 -9.89
C LYS A 92 6.49 -2.45 -8.56
N LYS A 93 5.50 -1.86 -7.89
CA LYS A 93 5.73 -1.29 -6.56
C LYS A 93 5.25 -2.27 -5.48
N PRO A 94 6.16 -2.75 -4.64
CA PRO A 94 5.77 -3.61 -3.52
C PRO A 94 4.85 -2.85 -2.56
N ILE A 95 3.97 -3.59 -1.91
CA ILE A 95 3.05 -3.03 -0.92
C ILE A 95 3.53 -3.32 0.50
N ILE A 96 3.25 -2.38 1.40
CA ILE A 96 3.36 -2.55 2.85
C ILE A 96 1.92 -2.57 3.35
N LEU A 97 1.40 -3.76 3.60
CA LEU A 97 -0.03 -4.01 3.80
C LEU A 97 -0.38 -4.10 5.27
N GLY A 98 -1.25 -3.21 5.74
CA GLY A 98 -1.84 -3.24 7.07
C GLY A 98 -3.31 -3.65 7.01
N VAL A 99 -3.57 -4.85 6.47
CA VAL A 99 -4.90 -5.45 6.32
C VAL A 99 -4.78 -6.93 6.62
N GLU A 100 -5.51 -7.40 7.62
CA GLU A 100 -5.60 -8.82 7.96
C GLU A 100 -6.60 -9.54 7.04
N GLY A 101 -6.44 -10.85 6.88
CA GLY A 101 -7.40 -11.72 6.19
C GLY A 101 -7.10 -11.90 4.70
N GLU A 102 -8.12 -11.76 3.84
CA GLU A 102 -8.05 -12.17 2.43
C GLU A 102 -6.96 -11.45 1.64
N ALA A 103 -6.81 -10.14 1.82
CA ALA A 103 -5.78 -9.39 1.12
C ALA A 103 -4.36 -9.80 1.54
N GLU A 104 -4.13 -10.08 2.81
CA GLU A 104 -2.84 -10.57 3.30
C GLU A 104 -2.54 -11.96 2.73
N GLU A 105 -3.52 -12.86 2.76
CA GLU A 105 -3.39 -14.21 2.22
C GLU A 105 -3.00 -14.19 0.75
N LEU A 106 -3.73 -13.45 -0.07
CA LEU A 106 -3.53 -13.40 -1.52
C LEU A 106 -2.21 -12.70 -1.89
N PHE A 107 -1.96 -11.49 -1.38
CA PHE A 107 -0.89 -10.66 -1.91
C PHE A 107 0.42 -10.79 -1.14
N ILE A 108 0.39 -11.16 0.15
CA ILE A 108 1.62 -11.30 0.95
C ILE A 108 2.07 -12.76 0.99
N LYS A 109 1.19 -13.70 1.35
CA LYS A 109 1.57 -15.11 1.51
C LYS A 109 1.70 -15.83 0.17
N GLN A 110 0.69 -15.76 -0.69
CA GLN A 110 0.69 -16.43 -1.99
C GLN A 110 1.49 -15.66 -3.04
N GLY A 111 1.17 -14.38 -3.25
CA GLY A 111 1.75 -13.55 -4.29
C GLY A 111 3.16 -13.04 -3.99
N LYS A 112 3.58 -12.99 -2.70
CA LYS A 112 4.87 -12.41 -2.26
C LYS A 112 5.09 -11.02 -2.86
N CYS A 113 4.02 -10.19 -2.85
CA CYS A 113 4.00 -8.89 -3.51
C CYS A 113 4.44 -7.74 -2.59
N GLY A 114 4.84 -8.04 -1.36
CA GLY A 114 5.17 -7.03 -0.36
C GLY A 114 5.39 -7.63 1.02
N VAL A 115 5.21 -6.79 2.02
CA VAL A 115 5.30 -7.16 3.44
C VAL A 115 4.02 -6.74 4.16
N SER A 116 3.63 -7.46 5.22
CA SER A 116 2.51 -7.07 6.08
C SER A 116 2.99 -6.47 7.39
N PHE A 117 2.17 -5.63 7.97
CA PHE A 117 2.30 -5.14 9.33
C PHE A 117 0.95 -5.24 10.05
N THR A 118 0.97 -5.38 11.36
CA THR A 118 -0.22 -5.42 12.19
C THR A 118 -1.01 -4.12 12.05
N PRO A 119 -2.29 -4.13 11.64
CA PRO A 119 -3.08 -2.91 11.50
C PRO A 119 -3.02 -2.02 12.73
N GLU A 120 -2.89 -0.71 12.52
CA GLU A 120 -2.77 0.33 13.55
C GLU A 120 -1.48 0.27 14.40
N ASP A 121 -0.57 -0.68 14.13
CA ASP A 121 0.73 -0.78 14.83
C ASP A 121 1.82 -0.02 14.06
N SER A 122 2.18 1.15 14.58
CA SER A 122 3.22 2.00 13.97
C SER A 122 4.65 1.51 14.22
N GLU A 123 4.89 0.67 15.24
CA GLU A 123 6.20 0.03 15.47
C GLU A 123 6.44 -1.03 14.41
N ASP A 124 5.46 -1.90 14.19
CA ASP A 124 5.57 -2.94 13.18
C ASP A 124 5.68 -2.32 11.78
N LEU A 125 4.88 -1.27 11.48
CA LEU A 125 5.02 -0.54 10.22
C LEU A 125 6.44 0.03 10.04
N ALA A 126 7.00 0.68 11.05
CA ALA A 126 8.36 1.23 10.98
C ALA A 126 9.40 0.12 10.75
N LYS A 127 9.26 -1.02 11.39
CA LYS A 127 10.11 -2.21 11.20
C LYS A 127 10.06 -2.73 9.75
N GLN A 128 8.87 -2.84 9.16
CA GLN A 128 8.72 -3.29 7.77
C GLN A 128 9.30 -2.28 6.78
N ILE A 129 9.15 -0.98 7.04
CA ILE A 129 9.79 0.06 6.23
C ILE A 129 11.32 -0.07 6.28
N LEU A 130 11.91 -0.24 7.47
CA LEU A 130 13.35 -0.42 7.62
C LEU A 130 13.86 -1.69 6.93
N LYS A 131 13.09 -2.78 6.96
CA LYS A 131 13.42 -4.00 6.22
C LYS A 131 13.58 -3.70 4.73
N LEU A 132 12.63 -3.00 4.12
CA LEU A 132 12.69 -2.64 2.70
C LEU A 132 13.75 -1.55 2.41
N TYR A 133 13.96 -0.63 3.33
CA TYR A 133 14.99 0.40 3.21
C TYR A 133 16.40 -0.20 3.16
N ASN A 134 16.67 -1.20 3.99
CA ASN A 134 17.97 -1.84 4.11
C ASN A 134 18.23 -2.90 3.02
N ASP A 135 17.19 -3.41 2.36
CA ASP A 135 17.31 -4.44 1.32
C ASP A 135 16.62 -4.01 0.01
N ARG A 136 17.39 -3.38 -0.87
CA ARG A 136 16.91 -2.92 -2.18
C ARG A 136 16.64 -4.06 -3.16
N ASN A 137 17.32 -5.19 -3.01
CA ASN A 137 17.07 -6.38 -3.82
C ASN A 137 15.70 -6.97 -3.48
N LEU A 138 15.36 -7.01 -2.20
CA LEU A 138 14.02 -7.43 -1.76
C LEU A 138 12.92 -6.52 -2.33
N VAL A 139 13.13 -5.19 -2.36
CA VAL A 139 12.16 -4.26 -2.98
C VAL A 139 11.93 -4.59 -4.45
N ALA A 140 12.99 -4.86 -5.21
CA ALA A 140 12.90 -5.23 -6.61
C ALA A 140 12.20 -6.58 -6.81
N GLU A 141 12.58 -7.59 -6.03
CA GLU A 141 11.97 -8.92 -6.06
C GLU A 141 10.46 -8.88 -5.80
N LEU A 142 10.05 -8.23 -4.70
CA LEU A 142 8.64 -8.11 -4.33
C LEU A 142 7.83 -7.33 -5.39
N GLY A 143 8.44 -6.33 -6.03
CA GLY A 143 7.82 -5.59 -7.12
C GLY A 143 7.60 -6.44 -8.37
N GLU A 144 8.59 -7.24 -8.79
CA GLU A 144 8.46 -8.17 -9.91
C GLU A 144 7.42 -9.26 -9.63
N ASN A 145 7.44 -9.84 -8.43
CA ASN A 145 6.43 -10.80 -7.99
C ASN A 145 5.03 -10.19 -8.08
N GLY A 146 4.88 -8.94 -7.65
CA GLY A 146 3.61 -8.22 -7.69
C GLY A 146 3.05 -8.08 -9.09
N LEU A 147 3.85 -7.58 -10.05
CA LEU A 147 3.44 -7.45 -11.43
C LEU A 147 3.04 -8.82 -12.03
N LYS A 148 3.88 -9.84 -11.82
CA LYS A 148 3.60 -11.20 -12.30
C LYS A 148 2.29 -11.72 -11.73
N TYR A 149 2.12 -11.65 -10.41
CA TYR A 149 0.97 -12.20 -9.72
C TYR A 149 -0.35 -11.55 -10.16
N VAL A 150 -0.41 -10.22 -10.28
CA VAL A 150 -1.64 -9.54 -10.71
C VAL A 150 -1.93 -9.76 -12.19
N SER A 151 -0.90 -9.85 -13.04
CA SER A 151 -1.07 -10.12 -14.47
C SER A 151 -1.61 -11.52 -14.75
N GLU A 152 -1.19 -12.51 -13.96
CA GLU A 152 -1.61 -13.90 -14.12
C GLU A 152 -2.99 -14.19 -13.51
N ASN A 153 -3.29 -13.59 -12.35
CA ASN A 153 -4.46 -13.97 -11.55
C ASN A 153 -5.60 -12.95 -11.59
N PHE A 154 -5.32 -11.68 -11.92
CA PHE A 154 -6.32 -10.60 -11.86
C PHE A 154 -6.45 -9.82 -13.18
N ASN A 155 -6.10 -10.44 -14.29
CA ASN A 155 -6.31 -9.87 -15.61
C ASN A 155 -7.81 -9.84 -15.93
N ARG A 156 -8.38 -8.65 -16.09
CA ARG A 156 -9.82 -8.45 -16.31
C ARG A 156 -10.33 -9.13 -17.58
N ASP A 157 -9.56 -9.10 -18.67
CA ASP A 157 -9.97 -9.70 -19.96
C ASP A 157 -10.01 -11.23 -19.85
N LYS A 158 -9.03 -11.81 -19.15
CA LYS A 158 -9.00 -13.25 -18.87
C LYS A 158 -10.19 -13.67 -18.01
N ILE A 159 -10.41 -12.98 -16.90
CA ILE A 159 -11.53 -13.24 -15.98
C ILE A 159 -12.87 -13.13 -16.73
N ALA A 160 -13.06 -12.07 -17.53
CA ALA A 160 -14.29 -11.87 -18.30
C ALA A 160 -14.53 -12.99 -19.31
N LYS A 161 -13.47 -13.44 -20.02
CA LYS A 161 -13.58 -14.56 -20.96
C LYS A 161 -13.92 -15.88 -20.27
N GLU A 162 -13.26 -16.18 -19.17
CA GLU A 162 -13.52 -17.38 -18.37
C GLU A 162 -14.96 -17.40 -17.85
N PHE A 163 -15.42 -16.27 -17.30
CA PHE A 163 -16.78 -16.12 -16.82
C PHE A 163 -17.82 -16.28 -17.96
N TYR A 164 -17.58 -15.63 -19.09
CA TYR A 164 -18.45 -15.77 -20.27
C TYR A 164 -18.55 -17.22 -20.75
N SER A 165 -17.40 -17.93 -20.79
CA SER A 165 -17.40 -19.35 -21.23
C SER A 165 -18.21 -20.25 -20.26
N GLN A 166 -18.15 -19.97 -18.96
CA GLN A 166 -18.93 -20.74 -17.97
C GLN A 166 -20.44 -20.52 -18.12
N ILE A 167 -20.88 -19.29 -18.35
CA ILE A 167 -22.31 -18.98 -18.55
C ILE A 167 -22.82 -19.53 -19.88
N SER A 168 -22.01 -19.49 -20.93
CA SER A 168 -22.42 -19.94 -22.27
C SER A 168 -22.54 -21.48 -22.39
N ASN A 169 -22.05 -22.22 -21.39
CA ASN A 169 -22.14 -23.68 -21.29
C ASN A 169 -23.25 -24.14 -20.33
N LEU A 170 -24.05 -23.22 -19.79
CA LEU A 170 -25.28 -23.48 -19.02
C LEU A 170 -26.50 -23.46 -19.92
#